data_2fdea7512956d9ca17882275aae6add7
#
_entry.id   2fdea7512956d9ca17882275aae6add7
#
_cell.length_a   1.000
_cell.length_b   1.000
_cell.length_c   1.000
_cell.angle_alpha   90.00
_cell.angle_beta   90.00
_cell.angle_gamma   90.00
#
_symmetry.space_group_name_H-M   'P 1'
#
loop_
_entity.id
_entity.type
_entity.pdbx_description
1 polymer ?
#
loop_
_entity_poly.entity_id
_entity_poly.type
_entity_poly.pdbx_seq_one_letter_code
_entity_poly.pdbx_strand_id
1 'polypeptide(L)'
;KIYVKRDDLMGDGSVLPPWGKLFAIRNVLLSIKPTRPLIHLSVYGSWSGWALSELCKDLGYEFIMAYPKSQKYPEQMLEKVDKCIALKPNMMSILYNKVGSIAKEKDYVRLPYAFDHNAYIETQRQRLKDVKKQLEFDHLVVSSGSGVTCLGLLLEHEPWPSLFEPENKRTFHTVCVSNEETIKKK
;
A
#
# COMPACT_ATOMS: atom_id res chain seq x y z
N LYS A 1 24.40 -14.81 -4.81
CA LYS A 1 23.14 -15.34 -5.37
C LYS A 1 22.04 -14.31 -5.17
N ILE A 2 21.21 -14.05 -6.20
CA ILE A 2 20.08 -13.11 -6.11
C ILE A 2 18.80 -13.92 -6.03
N TYR A 3 17.94 -13.57 -5.08
CA TYR A 3 16.60 -14.13 -4.93
C TYR A 3 15.57 -13.04 -5.23
N VAL A 4 14.54 -13.38 -5.96
CA VAL A 4 13.43 -12.47 -6.29
C VAL A 4 12.13 -13.02 -5.71
N LYS A 5 11.53 -12.28 -4.80
CA LYS A 5 10.19 -12.61 -4.29
C LYS A 5 9.15 -12.19 -5.32
N ARG A 6 8.48 -13.16 -5.90
CA ARG A 6 7.49 -13.00 -6.96
C ARG A 6 6.08 -12.86 -6.37
N ASP A 7 5.76 -11.66 -5.87
CA ASP A 7 4.40 -11.37 -5.34
C ASP A 7 3.32 -11.39 -6.44
N ASP A 8 3.72 -11.21 -7.68
CA ASP A 8 2.86 -11.32 -8.87
C ASP A 8 2.40 -12.75 -9.17
N LEU A 9 3.07 -13.76 -8.61
CA LEU A 9 2.69 -15.16 -8.74
C LEU A 9 1.85 -15.67 -7.54
N MET A 10 1.57 -14.81 -6.56
CA MET A 10 0.76 -15.17 -5.40
C MET A 10 -0.72 -14.99 -5.73
N GLY A 11 -1.39 -16.06 -6.12
CA GLY A 11 -2.81 -16.06 -6.42
C GLY A 11 -3.22 -17.33 -7.16
N ASP A 12 -4.47 -17.40 -7.50
CA ASP A 12 -5.10 -18.53 -8.21
C ASP A 12 -4.85 -18.51 -9.74
N GLY A 13 -3.94 -17.69 -10.22
CA GLY A 13 -3.67 -17.48 -11.65
C GLY A 13 -4.58 -16.44 -12.30
N SER A 14 -5.51 -15.83 -11.57
CA SER A 14 -6.27 -14.69 -12.08
C SER A 14 -5.35 -13.49 -12.27
N VAL A 15 -5.56 -12.75 -13.35
CA VAL A 15 -4.75 -11.57 -13.74
C VAL A 15 -5.12 -10.37 -12.85
N LEU A 16 -5.04 -10.52 -11.54
CA LEU A 16 -5.36 -9.43 -10.62
C LEU A 16 -4.08 -8.82 -10.06
N PRO A 17 -3.78 -7.56 -10.37
CA PRO A 17 -2.76 -6.80 -9.65
C PRO A 17 -3.33 -6.34 -8.31
N PRO A 18 -2.57 -5.92 -7.41
CA PRO A 18 -1.17 -6.05 -7.02
C PRO A 18 -1.03 -6.89 -5.75
N TRP A 19 -0.69 -8.11 -5.92
CA TRP A 19 -0.65 -9.16 -4.90
C TRP A 19 0.07 -8.74 -3.60
N GLY A 20 1.19 -8.03 -3.70
CA GLY A 20 1.97 -7.63 -2.54
C GLY A 20 1.22 -6.72 -1.56
N LYS A 21 0.30 -5.90 -2.06
CA LYS A 21 -0.50 -5.00 -1.23
C LYS A 21 -1.80 -5.63 -0.73
N LEU A 22 -2.37 -6.59 -1.47
CA LEU A 22 -3.67 -7.19 -1.14
C LEU A 22 -3.71 -7.75 0.28
N PHE A 23 -2.72 -8.55 0.66
CA PHE A 23 -2.68 -9.16 2.00
C PHE A 23 -2.65 -8.11 3.11
N ALA A 24 -1.81 -7.09 2.95
CA ALA A 24 -1.69 -6.06 3.97
C ALA A 24 -2.94 -5.18 4.04
N ILE A 25 -3.52 -4.80 2.91
CA ILE A 25 -4.77 -4.03 2.86
C ILE A 25 -5.93 -4.86 3.43
N ARG A 26 -6.00 -6.16 3.11
CA ARG A 26 -7.01 -7.06 3.68
C ARG A 26 -6.96 -7.06 5.21
N ASN A 27 -5.76 -7.16 5.79
CA ASN A 27 -5.59 -7.13 7.24
C ASN A 27 -5.96 -5.78 7.85
N VAL A 28 -5.73 -4.68 7.15
CA VAL A 28 -6.23 -3.35 7.56
C VAL A 28 -7.76 -3.36 7.60
N LEU A 29 -8.43 -3.80 6.54
CA LEU A 29 -9.89 -3.86 6.48
C LEU A 29 -10.48 -4.74 7.58
N LEU A 30 -9.90 -5.92 7.81
CA LEU A 30 -10.32 -6.84 8.88
C LEU A 30 -10.06 -6.27 10.28
N SER A 31 -9.07 -5.40 10.44
CA SER A 31 -8.78 -4.70 11.71
C SER A 31 -9.76 -3.56 11.96
N ILE A 32 -10.08 -2.77 10.93
CA ILE A 32 -10.99 -1.63 11.04
C ILE A 32 -12.45 -2.10 11.19
N LYS A 33 -12.83 -3.21 10.52
CA LYS A 33 -14.21 -3.76 10.48
C LYS A 33 -15.24 -2.67 10.20
N PRO A 34 -15.19 -2.02 9.04
CA PRO A 34 -16.02 -0.87 8.76
C PRO A 34 -17.49 -1.26 8.76
N THR A 35 -18.31 -0.47 9.46
CA THR A 35 -19.78 -0.58 9.47
C THR A 35 -20.45 0.46 8.59
N ARG A 36 -19.66 1.32 7.94
CA ARG A 36 -20.07 2.40 7.05
C ARG A 36 -19.23 2.36 5.78
N PRO A 37 -19.70 3.00 4.69
CA PRO A 37 -18.92 3.02 3.45
C PRO A 37 -17.49 3.52 3.64
N LEU A 38 -16.55 2.87 2.97
CA LEU A 38 -15.15 3.24 2.99
C LEU A 38 -14.84 4.27 1.91
N ILE A 39 -14.03 5.27 2.22
CA ILE A 39 -13.51 6.19 1.20
C ILE A 39 -11.99 6.20 1.20
N HIS A 40 -11.40 6.13 0.01
CA HIS A 40 -9.95 6.21 -0.17
C HIS A 40 -9.57 7.13 -1.34
N LEU A 41 -8.48 7.89 -1.14
CA LEU A 41 -7.84 8.64 -2.23
C LEU A 41 -6.97 7.71 -3.05
N SER A 42 -7.42 7.37 -4.23
CA SER A 42 -6.64 6.57 -5.18
C SER A 42 -5.93 7.48 -6.17
N VAL A 43 -4.66 7.20 -6.43
CA VAL A 43 -3.88 7.88 -7.48
C VAL A 43 -3.42 6.87 -8.49
N TYR A 44 -3.30 7.31 -9.74
CA TYR A 44 -2.84 6.45 -10.83
C TYR A 44 -1.47 5.84 -10.51
N GLY A 45 -1.33 4.54 -10.78
CA GLY A 45 -0.11 3.80 -10.49
C GLY A 45 0.09 3.37 -9.05
N SER A 46 -0.75 3.83 -8.10
CA SER A 46 -0.63 3.37 -6.70
C SER A 46 -1.17 1.97 -6.47
N TRP A 47 -1.98 1.44 -7.37
CA TRP A 47 -2.69 0.14 -7.28
C TRP A 47 -3.60 -0.01 -6.06
N SER A 48 -3.60 0.95 -5.14
CA SER A 48 -4.40 0.88 -3.91
C SER A 48 -5.90 0.87 -4.20
N GLY A 49 -6.35 1.66 -5.17
CA GLY A 49 -7.75 1.68 -5.59
C GLY A 49 -8.21 0.33 -6.14
N TRP A 50 -7.36 -0.32 -6.95
CA TRP A 50 -7.67 -1.65 -7.47
C TRP A 50 -7.72 -2.70 -6.35
N ALA A 51 -6.71 -2.74 -5.49
CA ALA A 51 -6.70 -3.66 -4.36
C ALA A 51 -7.94 -3.50 -3.48
N LEU A 52 -8.34 -2.25 -3.21
CA LEU A 52 -9.55 -1.97 -2.42
C LEU A 52 -10.83 -2.38 -3.13
N SER A 53 -10.94 -2.15 -4.46
CA SER A 53 -12.14 -2.55 -5.21
C SER A 53 -12.36 -4.06 -5.18
N GLU A 54 -11.30 -4.86 -5.30
CA GLU A 54 -11.39 -6.31 -5.17
C GLU A 54 -11.73 -6.74 -3.74
N LEU A 55 -10.95 -6.26 -2.77
CA LEU A 55 -11.10 -6.69 -1.37
C LEU A 55 -12.42 -6.25 -0.74
N CYS A 56 -12.90 -5.05 -1.05
CA CYS A 56 -14.16 -4.58 -0.52
C CYS A 56 -15.33 -5.38 -1.09
N LYS A 57 -15.28 -5.75 -2.38
CA LYS A 57 -16.25 -6.63 -2.99
C LYS A 57 -16.27 -8.00 -2.32
N ASP A 58 -15.08 -8.61 -2.11
CA ASP A 58 -14.95 -9.93 -1.47
C ASP A 58 -15.45 -9.92 -0.01
N LEU A 59 -15.19 -8.82 0.71
CA LEU A 59 -15.54 -8.68 2.13
C LEU A 59 -16.95 -8.10 2.35
N GLY A 60 -17.66 -7.72 1.30
CA GLY A 60 -19.00 -7.15 1.37
C GLY A 60 -19.02 -5.72 1.93
N TYR A 61 -17.95 -4.95 1.73
CA TYR A 61 -17.87 -3.54 2.14
C TYR A 61 -18.17 -2.61 0.97
N GLU A 62 -18.95 -1.55 1.21
CA GLU A 62 -19.15 -0.50 0.22
C GLU A 62 -17.89 0.37 0.11
N PHE A 63 -17.39 0.56 -1.12
CA PHE A 63 -16.16 1.28 -1.40
C PHE A 63 -16.38 2.49 -2.31
N ILE A 64 -16.00 3.66 -1.83
CA ILE A 64 -16.00 4.92 -2.56
C ILE A 64 -14.57 5.29 -2.93
N MET A 65 -14.29 5.42 -4.21
CA MET A 65 -12.99 5.83 -4.71
C MET A 65 -12.98 7.33 -5.03
N ALA A 66 -12.18 8.11 -4.31
CA ALA A 66 -11.88 9.49 -4.68
C ALA A 66 -10.59 9.52 -5.51
N TYR A 67 -10.56 10.29 -6.60
CA TYR A 67 -9.39 10.35 -7.48
C TYR A 67 -9.26 11.72 -8.17
N PRO A 68 -8.03 12.14 -8.56
CA PRO A 68 -7.81 13.33 -9.38
C PRO A 68 -8.42 13.18 -10.78
N LYS A 69 -9.28 14.10 -11.20
CA LYS A 69 -10.02 14.05 -12.48
C LYS A 69 -9.11 13.94 -13.72
N SER A 70 -7.85 14.38 -13.62
CA SER A 70 -6.88 14.30 -14.72
C SER A 70 -6.32 12.90 -14.96
N GLN A 71 -6.59 11.95 -14.09
CA GLN A 71 -6.06 10.59 -14.18
C GLN A 71 -7.09 9.64 -14.78
N LYS A 72 -6.61 8.75 -15.65
CA LYS A 72 -7.41 7.66 -16.22
C LYS A 72 -7.18 6.39 -15.42
N TYR A 73 -8.23 5.65 -15.18
CA TYR A 73 -8.20 4.38 -14.45
C TYR A 73 -8.69 3.24 -15.34
N PRO A 74 -8.19 2.02 -15.15
CA PRO A 74 -8.72 0.85 -15.86
C PRO A 74 -10.21 0.69 -15.60
N GLU A 75 -10.96 0.44 -16.66
CA GLU A 75 -12.42 0.30 -16.61
C GLU A 75 -12.84 -0.83 -15.67
N GLN A 76 -12.14 -1.96 -15.74
CA GLN A 76 -12.36 -3.13 -14.88
C GLN A 76 -12.23 -2.82 -13.37
N MET A 77 -11.43 -1.82 -13.02
CA MET A 77 -11.33 -1.36 -11.63
C MET A 77 -12.54 -0.50 -11.27
N LEU A 78 -12.97 0.39 -12.19
CA LEU A 78 -14.09 1.31 -11.94
C LEU A 78 -15.41 0.55 -11.80
N GLU A 79 -15.61 -0.54 -12.53
CA GLU A 79 -16.78 -1.41 -12.45
C GLU A 79 -16.97 -2.10 -11.11
N LYS A 80 -15.89 -2.22 -10.32
CA LYS A 80 -15.91 -2.86 -8.99
C LYS A 80 -16.04 -1.85 -7.84
N VAL A 81 -16.11 -0.58 -8.15
CA VAL A 81 -16.22 0.50 -7.17
C VAL A 81 -17.67 0.96 -7.08
N ASP A 82 -18.26 0.97 -5.90
CA ASP A 82 -19.64 1.37 -5.70
C ASP A 82 -19.90 2.83 -6.11
N LYS A 83 -18.91 3.70 -5.85
CA LYS A 83 -19.00 5.10 -6.20
C LYS A 83 -17.62 5.72 -6.47
N CYS A 84 -17.56 6.53 -7.52
CA CYS A 84 -16.38 7.32 -7.88
C CYS A 84 -16.61 8.82 -7.63
N ILE A 85 -15.63 9.47 -7.01
CA ILE A 85 -15.64 10.92 -6.78
C ILE A 85 -14.43 11.54 -7.45
N ALA A 86 -14.66 12.24 -8.58
CA ALA A 86 -13.62 12.96 -9.28
C ALA A 86 -13.30 14.28 -8.58
N LEU A 87 -12.06 14.48 -8.18
CA LEU A 87 -11.57 15.67 -7.52
C LEU A 87 -10.81 16.58 -8.51
N LYS A 88 -10.88 17.89 -8.33
CA LYS A 88 -10.01 18.81 -9.08
C LYS A 88 -8.55 18.48 -8.72
N PRO A 89 -7.65 18.31 -9.73
CA PRO A 89 -6.25 18.01 -9.48
C PRO A 89 -5.59 19.02 -8.55
N ASN A 90 -4.79 18.51 -7.62
CA ASN A 90 -4.07 19.31 -6.63
C ASN A 90 -2.95 18.49 -6.00
N MET A 91 -2.17 19.10 -5.08
CA MET A 91 -1.17 18.38 -4.28
C MET A 91 -1.84 17.28 -3.43
N MET A 92 -1.11 16.19 -3.21
CA MET A 92 -1.61 15.00 -2.50
C MET A 92 -2.16 15.31 -1.10
N SER A 93 -1.49 16.17 -0.35
CA SER A 93 -1.94 16.61 0.98
C SER A 93 -3.29 17.30 0.93
N ILE A 94 -3.51 18.17 -0.06
CA ILE A 94 -4.78 18.89 -0.25
C ILE A 94 -5.89 17.91 -0.65
N LEU A 95 -5.60 16.99 -1.58
CA LEU A 95 -6.56 15.97 -2.01
C LEU A 95 -6.95 15.07 -0.84
N TYR A 96 -5.98 14.64 -0.05
CA TYR A 96 -6.23 13.80 1.12
C TYR A 96 -7.08 14.51 2.19
N ASN A 97 -6.81 15.80 2.45
CA ASN A 97 -7.62 16.60 3.35
C ASN A 97 -9.06 16.78 2.82
N LYS A 98 -9.21 16.98 1.51
CA LYS A 98 -10.54 17.07 0.88
C LYS A 98 -11.32 15.78 1.00
N VAL A 99 -10.68 14.62 0.82
CA VAL A 99 -11.31 13.32 1.08
C VAL A 99 -11.72 13.18 2.54
N GLY A 100 -10.92 13.71 3.47
CA GLY A 100 -11.28 13.78 4.90
C GLY A 100 -12.54 14.61 5.18
N SER A 101 -12.69 15.75 4.51
CA SER A 101 -13.89 16.58 4.61
C SER A 101 -15.14 15.87 4.07
N ILE A 102 -14.99 15.21 2.90
CA ILE A 102 -16.07 14.41 2.31
C ILE A 102 -16.46 13.24 3.23
N ALA A 103 -15.46 12.55 3.79
CA ALA A 103 -15.69 11.45 4.72
C ALA A 103 -16.51 11.89 5.93
N LYS A 104 -16.18 13.05 6.51
CA LYS A 104 -16.90 13.63 7.65
C LYS A 104 -18.32 14.07 7.28
N GLU A 105 -18.49 14.71 6.12
CA GLU A 105 -19.80 15.20 5.65
C GLU A 105 -20.78 14.04 5.35
N LYS A 106 -20.25 12.96 4.73
CA LYS A 106 -21.06 11.84 4.24
C LYS A 106 -21.08 10.64 5.19
N ASP A 107 -20.48 10.78 6.35
CA ASP A 107 -20.34 9.71 7.34
C ASP A 107 -19.64 8.45 6.81
N TYR A 108 -18.58 8.64 6.02
CA TYR A 108 -17.74 7.55 5.51
C TYR A 108 -16.54 7.27 6.42
N VAL A 109 -16.05 6.03 6.43
CA VAL A 109 -14.79 5.67 7.07
C VAL A 109 -13.64 6.00 6.11
N ARG A 110 -12.83 7.01 6.44
CA ARG A 110 -11.63 7.34 5.66
C ARG A 110 -10.50 6.39 5.98
N LEU A 111 -9.96 5.73 4.97
CA LEU A 111 -8.78 4.91 5.11
C LEU A 111 -7.51 5.75 5.32
N PRO A 112 -6.54 5.27 6.11
CA PRO A 112 -5.28 5.97 6.33
C PRO A 112 -4.55 6.25 5.02
N TYR A 113 -3.85 7.38 4.96
CA TYR A 113 -3.00 7.70 3.83
C TYR A 113 -1.91 6.63 3.68
N ALA A 114 -1.72 6.16 2.45
CA ALA A 114 -0.74 5.11 2.14
C ALA A 114 -0.89 3.81 2.96
N PHE A 115 -2.02 3.61 3.63
CA PHE A 115 -2.27 2.53 4.58
C PHE A 115 -1.31 2.57 5.78
N ASP A 116 -0.94 3.77 6.26
CA ASP A 116 -0.19 3.93 7.50
C ASP A 116 -1.04 3.43 8.69
N HIS A 117 -0.93 2.14 8.93
CA HIS A 117 -1.72 1.40 9.91
C HIS A 117 -0.93 0.20 10.43
N ASN A 118 -1.01 -0.05 11.73
CA ASN A 118 -0.25 -1.12 12.37
C ASN A 118 -0.47 -2.50 11.73
N ALA A 119 -1.71 -2.82 11.34
CA ALA A 119 -2.01 -4.09 10.68
C ALA A 119 -1.32 -4.24 9.32
N TYR A 120 -1.11 -3.14 8.57
CA TYR A 120 -0.35 -3.15 7.32
C TYR A 120 1.13 -3.40 7.59
N ILE A 121 1.70 -2.64 8.52
CA ILE A 121 3.12 -2.71 8.90
C ILE A 121 3.45 -4.11 9.41
N GLU A 122 2.66 -4.64 10.33
CA GLU A 122 2.86 -5.97 10.90
C GLU A 122 2.70 -7.09 9.87
N THR A 123 1.80 -6.94 8.91
CA THR A 123 1.68 -7.88 7.80
C THR A 123 2.96 -7.93 6.97
N GLN A 124 3.55 -6.79 6.63
CA GLN A 124 4.80 -6.77 5.88
C GLN A 124 5.96 -7.35 6.67
N ARG A 125 6.01 -7.04 7.96
CA ARG A 125 6.97 -7.60 8.90
C ARG A 125 6.89 -9.12 8.95
N GLN A 126 5.70 -9.68 9.16
CA GLN A 126 5.48 -11.13 9.21
C GLN A 126 5.85 -11.81 7.88
N ARG A 127 5.53 -11.21 6.74
CA ARG A 127 5.90 -11.73 5.42
C ARG A 127 7.42 -11.83 5.25
N LEU A 128 8.17 -10.85 5.71
CA LEU A 128 9.64 -10.91 5.68
C LEU A 128 10.18 -11.99 6.63
N LYS A 129 9.58 -12.11 7.82
CA LYS A 129 9.93 -13.16 8.78
C LYS A 129 9.75 -14.56 8.18
N ASP A 130 8.69 -14.77 7.40
CA ASP A 130 8.44 -16.06 6.74
C ASP A 130 9.42 -16.32 5.59
N VAL A 131 9.88 -15.30 4.87
CA VAL A 131 10.97 -15.41 3.90
C VAL A 131 12.28 -15.79 4.59
N LYS A 132 12.61 -15.16 5.71
CA LYS A 132 13.83 -15.45 6.48
C LYS A 132 13.90 -16.87 7.04
N LYS A 133 12.79 -17.52 7.27
CA LYS A 133 12.77 -18.96 7.64
C LYS A 133 13.23 -19.87 6.51
N GLN A 134 13.14 -19.42 5.27
CA GLN A 134 13.43 -20.20 4.07
C GLN A 134 14.76 -19.82 3.42
N LEU A 135 15.21 -18.57 3.62
CA LEU A 135 16.37 -18.00 2.94
C LEU A 135 17.20 -17.16 3.90
N GLU A 136 18.50 -17.35 3.87
CA GLU A 136 19.47 -16.44 4.46
C GLU A 136 19.94 -15.42 3.42
N PHE A 137 20.00 -14.16 3.79
CA PHE A 137 20.50 -13.08 2.94
C PHE A 137 20.94 -11.89 3.80
N ASP A 138 21.95 -11.17 3.31
CA ASP A 138 22.53 -10.00 3.97
C ASP A 138 21.95 -8.69 3.46
N HIS A 139 21.44 -8.70 2.22
CA HIS A 139 20.93 -7.52 1.54
C HIS A 139 19.46 -7.70 1.16
N LEU A 140 18.63 -6.73 1.53
CA LEU A 140 17.25 -6.63 1.11
C LEU A 140 17.06 -5.38 0.25
N VAL A 141 16.59 -5.57 -0.99
CA VAL A 141 16.30 -4.48 -1.92
C VAL A 141 14.78 -4.38 -2.13
N VAL A 142 14.22 -3.20 -1.89
CA VAL A 142 12.77 -2.95 -1.95
C VAL A 142 12.47 -1.68 -2.73
N SER A 143 11.53 -1.74 -3.64
CA SER A 143 10.97 -0.54 -4.26
C SER A 143 10.06 0.20 -3.27
N SER A 144 10.26 1.50 -3.11
CA SER A 144 9.51 2.33 -2.17
C SER A 144 8.77 3.46 -2.87
N GLY A 145 7.47 3.55 -2.62
CA GLY A 145 6.66 4.70 -2.95
C GLY A 145 6.39 5.54 -1.68
N SER A 146 5.40 5.13 -0.88
CA SER A 146 5.00 5.84 0.35
C SER A 146 5.89 5.55 1.57
N GLY A 147 6.72 4.53 1.53
CA GLY A 147 7.58 4.12 2.63
C GLY A 147 6.95 3.14 3.64
N VAL A 148 5.63 3.04 3.73
CA VAL A 148 4.97 2.19 4.75
C VAL A 148 5.31 0.71 4.59
N THR A 149 5.39 0.21 3.35
CA THR A 149 5.86 -1.16 3.08
C THR A 149 7.30 -1.34 3.56
N CYS A 150 8.17 -0.38 3.25
CA CYS A 150 9.57 -0.43 3.66
C CYS A 150 9.73 -0.41 5.17
N LEU A 151 8.91 0.36 5.87
CA LEU A 151 8.92 0.41 7.35
C LEU A 151 8.67 -0.99 7.94
N GLY A 152 7.62 -1.69 7.50
CA GLY A 152 7.33 -3.03 7.98
C GLY A 152 8.46 -4.03 7.72
N LEU A 153 9.06 -3.96 6.52
CA LEU A 153 10.18 -4.82 6.16
C LEU A 153 11.45 -4.47 6.94
N LEU A 154 11.74 -3.19 7.13
CA LEU A 154 12.90 -2.70 7.87
C LEU A 154 12.85 -3.16 9.34
N LEU A 155 11.69 -3.04 9.99
CA LEU A 155 11.48 -3.47 11.38
C LEU A 155 11.75 -4.97 11.61
N GLU A 156 11.70 -5.78 10.56
CA GLU A 156 12.04 -7.21 10.65
C GLU A 156 13.45 -7.51 10.13
N HIS A 157 13.96 -6.74 9.16
CA HIS A 157 15.26 -7.01 8.55
C HIS A 157 16.42 -6.67 9.49
N GLU A 158 16.32 -5.53 10.13
CA GLU A 158 17.31 -5.09 11.11
C GLU A 158 16.77 -5.32 12.52
N PRO A 159 17.37 -6.21 13.34
CA PRO A 159 17.26 -5.99 14.77
C PRO A 159 17.80 -4.58 15.00
N TRP A 160 16.99 -3.71 15.58
CA TRP A 160 17.38 -2.36 15.96
C TRP A 160 18.78 -2.46 16.58
N PRO A 161 19.81 -1.87 15.99
CA PRO A 161 21.17 -2.11 16.46
C PRO A 161 21.22 -1.75 17.93
N SER A 162 21.56 -2.71 18.78
CA SER A 162 22.11 -2.35 20.06
C SER A 162 23.34 -1.52 19.69
N LEU A 163 23.46 -0.31 20.22
CA LEU A 163 24.57 0.61 19.97
C LEU A 163 25.95 -0.01 20.24
N PHE A 164 26.03 -1.29 20.54
CA PHE A 164 27.17 -2.02 21.06
C PHE A 164 27.64 -3.22 20.22
N GLU A 165 26.99 -3.57 19.11
CA GLU A 165 27.43 -4.68 18.27
C GLU A 165 27.58 -4.27 16.79
N PRO A 166 28.79 -3.90 16.34
CA PRO A 166 29.06 -3.44 14.97
C PRO A 166 29.19 -4.56 13.93
N GLU A 167 29.03 -5.84 14.27
CA GLU A 167 29.46 -6.93 13.39
C GLU A 167 28.40 -7.53 12.47
N ASN A 168 27.12 -7.21 12.62
CA ASN A 168 26.08 -7.73 11.74
C ASN A 168 25.72 -6.73 10.62
N LYS A 169 26.51 -6.77 9.54
CA LYS A 169 26.33 -5.90 8.35
C LYS A 169 25.16 -6.34 7.45
N ARG A 170 23.94 -6.40 7.98
CA ARG A 170 22.77 -6.52 7.12
C ARG A 170 22.42 -5.16 6.54
N THR A 171 22.24 -5.08 5.23
CA THR A 171 21.97 -3.80 4.55
C THR A 171 20.59 -3.79 3.94
N PHE A 172 19.83 -2.75 4.24
CA PHE A 172 18.53 -2.47 3.65
C PHE A 172 18.69 -1.40 2.56
N HIS A 173 18.33 -1.74 1.33
CA HIS A 173 18.38 -0.84 0.19
C HIS A 173 16.96 -0.47 -0.25
N THR A 174 16.66 0.82 -0.32
CA THR A 174 15.41 1.29 -0.89
C THR A 174 15.65 1.93 -2.25
N VAL A 175 14.87 1.50 -3.23
CA VAL A 175 14.80 2.16 -4.54
C VAL A 175 13.56 3.04 -4.54
N CYS A 176 13.76 4.36 -4.47
CA CYS A 176 12.65 5.31 -4.56
C CYS A 176 12.15 5.35 -6.01
N VAL A 177 10.90 4.98 -6.21
CA VAL A 177 10.21 5.15 -7.49
C VAL A 177 9.64 6.56 -7.52
N SER A 178 10.43 7.52 -8.02
CA SER A 178 9.97 8.88 -8.31
C SER A 178 10.14 9.17 -9.79
N ASN A 179 9.30 10.05 -10.36
CA ASN A 179 9.52 10.51 -11.73
C ASN A 179 10.88 11.20 -11.84
N GLU A 180 11.64 10.89 -12.90
CA GLU A 180 12.97 11.49 -13.15
C GLU A 180 12.98 13.01 -13.11
N GLU A 181 11.87 13.66 -13.49
CA GLU A 181 11.72 15.12 -13.43
C GLU A 181 11.75 15.68 -12.00
N THR A 182 11.39 14.89 -10.99
CA THR A 182 11.42 15.31 -9.59
C THR A 182 12.84 15.25 -9.01
N ILE A 183 13.69 14.38 -9.53
CA ILE A 183 15.08 14.22 -9.10
C ILE A 183 15.96 15.34 -9.64
N LYS A 184 15.69 15.84 -10.85
CA LYS A 184 16.47 16.90 -11.49
C LYS A 184 16.25 18.30 -10.91
N LYS A 185 15.25 18.50 -10.04
CA LYS A 185 14.92 19.79 -9.42
C LYS A 185 15.43 19.96 -7.98
N LYS A 186 16.22 19.05 -7.49
CA LYS A 186 16.94 19.13 -6.21
C LYS A 186 18.44 19.15 -6.43
#